data_e73360faf38d8b5f3609ddbe8b5eeba9
#
_entry.id   e73360faf38d8b5f3609ddbe8b5eeba9
#
_cell.length_a   1.000
_cell.length_b   1.000
_cell.length_c   1.000
_cell.angle_alpha   90.00
_cell.angle_beta   90.00
_cell.angle_gamma   90.00
#
_symmetry.space_group_name_H-M   'P 1'
#
loop_
_entity.id
_entity.type
_entity.pdbx_description
1 polymer ?
#
loop_
_entity_poly.entity_id
_entity_poly.type
_entity_poly.pdbx_seq_one_letter_code
_entity_poly.pdbx_strand_id
1 'polypeptide(L)'
;MTRIALLSSEPIRARMAGIGIRYLEFARRLPQAGIDVVLVSPAAPEETAALGGLGGVEVRQFERGRLASLLGGCDGAVAQGQLANDLVLEMPGLPVAIDLYDPWLIENFAYFETLGLDPYRNDHATWGLQMARGDFFLCSSEEQRTFYLGFLAAAGRVNPERMAGDPDLATLIAPVPFGVPDELPPHHPVLPPRASGERRLLFGGLYDWYDPWTLLDALALLDRPGWTLLLIRNPNPESTPQRLFARVEARCRELGWWGTRVQALDWVPAERRYDLLRDVDLLVAPHRPSLETRLSLRTRFLDALAAGCPVVTSEGGAMSRLLADRHAGWIAPPGDAPALAHALAEALDAPASRQAGARTLVDQFRWDRVLAPLVAFCRDPKIDGTKERFGQRPATTTPADRLVFRLRRRLRKWGFGA
;
A
#
# COMPACT_ATOMS: atom_id res chain seq x y z
N MET A 1 -2.25 3.88 29.80
CA MET A 1 -2.68 3.91 28.39
C MET A 1 -1.41 4.06 27.58
N THR A 2 -1.15 3.19 26.63
CA THR A 2 0.07 3.25 25.81
C THR A 2 -0.03 4.42 24.85
N ARG A 3 1.06 5.16 24.69
CA ARG A 3 1.13 6.34 23.81
C ARG A 3 1.99 6.06 22.58
N ILE A 4 1.42 6.16 21.38
CA ILE A 4 2.05 5.79 20.12
C ILE A 4 2.15 6.99 19.20
N ALA A 5 3.35 7.20 18.64
CA ALA A 5 3.57 8.16 17.59
C ALA A 5 3.31 7.54 16.20
N LEU A 6 2.51 8.19 15.39
CA LEU A 6 2.29 7.87 13.98
C LEU A 6 3.00 8.92 13.12
N LEU A 7 4.04 8.54 12.37
CA LEU A 7 4.82 9.46 11.55
C LEU A 7 4.55 9.24 10.06
N SER A 8 3.81 10.15 9.47
CA SER A 8 3.54 10.16 8.04
C SER A 8 4.62 10.93 7.28
N SER A 9 5.18 10.34 6.24
CA SER A 9 6.07 11.03 5.31
C SER A 9 5.32 11.97 4.35
N GLU A 10 4.03 11.74 4.18
CA GLU A 10 3.13 12.57 3.36
C GLU A 10 2.39 13.59 4.22
N PRO A 11 2.23 14.85 3.75
CA PRO A 11 1.39 15.83 4.43
C PRO A 11 -0.07 15.35 4.54
N ILE A 12 -0.57 15.26 5.78
CA ILE A 12 -1.96 14.86 6.04
C ILE A 12 -2.86 16.09 5.97
N ARG A 13 -3.51 16.27 4.83
CA ARG A 13 -4.41 17.39 4.50
C ARG A 13 -5.41 17.00 3.44
N ALA A 14 -6.32 17.89 3.05
CA ALA A 14 -7.39 17.58 2.09
C ALA A 14 -6.91 16.95 0.77
N ARG A 15 -5.72 17.33 0.28
CA ARG A 15 -5.07 16.71 -0.89
C ARG A 15 -3.93 15.82 -0.40
N MET A 16 -4.20 14.54 -0.25
CA MET A 16 -3.23 13.52 0.15
C MET A 16 -3.45 12.25 -0.67
N ALA A 17 -2.44 11.41 -0.76
CA ALA A 17 -2.48 10.10 -1.42
C ALA A 17 -2.62 8.96 -0.38
N GLY A 18 -2.30 7.74 -0.77
CA GLY A 18 -2.54 6.53 0.02
C GLY A 18 -1.90 6.54 1.40
N ILE A 19 -0.66 7.02 1.51
CA ILE A 19 0.08 7.07 2.78
C ILE A 19 -0.62 8.00 3.77
N GLY A 20 -0.95 9.22 3.34
CA GLY A 20 -1.65 10.20 4.19
C GLY A 20 -3.00 9.68 4.67
N ILE A 21 -3.80 9.09 3.77
CA ILE A 21 -5.08 8.48 4.12
C ILE A 21 -4.90 7.35 5.14
N ARG A 22 -3.92 6.48 4.95
CA ARG A 22 -3.63 5.35 5.83
C ARG A 22 -3.30 5.80 7.26
N TYR A 23 -2.40 6.76 7.40
CA TYR A 23 -2.01 7.29 8.71
C TYR A 23 -3.11 8.10 9.37
N LEU A 24 -3.92 8.81 8.61
CA LEU A 24 -5.14 9.47 9.12
C LEU A 24 -6.13 8.45 9.68
N GLU A 25 -6.36 7.34 8.97
CA GLU A 25 -7.25 6.28 9.44
C GLU A 25 -6.69 5.54 10.68
N PHE A 26 -5.38 5.33 10.75
CA PHE A 26 -4.74 4.83 11.97
C PHE A 26 -4.99 5.78 13.15
N ALA A 27 -4.79 7.09 12.95
CA ALA A 27 -5.00 8.09 13.98
C ALA A 27 -6.46 8.19 14.45
N ARG A 28 -7.43 7.98 13.56
CA ARG A 28 -8.86 7.98 13.90
C ARG A 28 -9.30 6.75 14.68
N ARG A 29 -8.63 5.61 14.52
CA ARG A 29 -9.11 4.31 15.02
C ARG A 29 -8.34 3.77 16.21
N LEU A 30 -7.05 4.04 16.31
CA LEU A 30 -6.26 3.57 17.45
C LEU A 30 -6.78 4.10 18.81
N PRO A 31 -7.28 5.36 18.92
CA PRO A 31 -7.91 5.82 20.15
C PRO A 31 -9.14 4.98 20.57
N GLN A 32 -9.89 4.45 19.61
CA GLN A 32 -11.05 3.57 19.88
C GLN A 32 -10.62 2.22 20.47
N ALA A 33 -9.36 1.81 20.24
CA ALA A 33 -8.75 0.63 20.84
C ALA A 33 -8.05 0.90 22.19
N GLY A 34 -8.17 2.11 22.75
CA GLY A 34 -7.60 2.53 24.02
C GLY A 34 -6.12 2.93 23.92
N ILE A 35 -5.66 3.42 22.79
CA ILE A 35 -4.28 3.84 22.54
C ILE A 35 -4.25 5.37 22.44
N ASP A 36 -3.35 6.04 23.19
CA ASP A 36 -3.11 7.47 23.03
C ASP A 36 -2.23 7.72 21.79
N VAL A 37 -2.62 8.66 20.93
CA VAL A 37 -2.00 8.86 19.63
C VAL A 37 -1.43 10.26 19.47
N VAL A 38 -0.18 10.32 19.05
CA VAL A 38 0.49 11.51 18.55
C VAL A 38 0.67 11.36 17.04
N LEU A 39 -0.03 12.16 16.25
CA LEU A 39 0.09 12.17 14.79
C LEU A 39 1.09 13.23 14.34
N VAL A 40 2.15 12.81 13.68
CA VAL A 40 3.21 13.69 13.17
C VAL A 40 3.21 13.67 11.65
N SER A 41 3.06 14.83 11.01
CA SER A 41 3.10 14.94 9.54
C SER A 41 3.75 16.28 9.11
N PRO A 42 4.20 16.39 7.85
CA PRO A 42 4.72 17.66 7.32
C PRO A 42 3.67 18.78 7.22
N ALA A 43 2.36 18.46 7.24
CA ALA A 43 1.29 19.46 7.21
C ALA A 43 1.21 20.27 8.50
N ALA A 44 0.71 21.49 8.42
CA ALA A 44 0.37 22.27 9.60
C ALA A 44 -0.73 21.56 10.43
N PRO A 45 -0.67 21.59 11.78
CA PRO A 45 -1.64 20.90 12.62
C PRO A 45 -3.10 21.31 12.32
N GLU A 46 -3.34 22.57 11.97
CA GLU A 46 -4.66 23.10 11.63
C GLU A 46 -5.22 22.48 10.34
N GLU A 47 -4.38 22.25 9.32
CA GLU A 47 -4.78 21.60 8.08
C GLU A 47 -5.19 20.14 8.34
N THR A 48 -4.45 19.44 9.21
CA THR A 48 -4.75 18.06 9.60
C THR A 48 -6.02 17.99 10.46
N ALA A 49 -6.17 18.88 11.43
CA ALA A 49 -7.33 18.94 12.32
C ALA A 49 -8.64 19.24 11.55
N ALA A 50 -8.56 20.05 10.48
CA ALA A 50 -9.70 20.36 9.61
C ALA A 50 -10.32 19.15 8.92
N LEU A 51 -9.60 18.00 8.85
CA LEU A 51 -10.12 16.74 8.29
C LEU A 51 -11.14 16.05 9.23
N GLY A 52 -11.22 16.44 10.48
CA GLY A 52 -12.15 15.90 11.47
C GLY A 52 -11.84 14.46 11.91
N GLY A 53 -12.61 13.99 12.91
CA GLY A 53 -12.49 12.62 13.44
C GLY A 53 -11.22 12.35 14.25
N LEU A 54 -10.48 13.38 14.66
CA LEU A 54 -9.24 13.31 15.43
C LEU A 54 -9.42 13.70 16.91
N GLY A 55 -10.61 13.52 17.46
CA GLY A 55 -10.86 13.81 18.87
C GLY A 55 -9.93 12.99 19.78
N GLY A 56 -9.15 13.71 20.62
CA GLY A 56 -8.18 13.09 21.53
C GLY A 56 -6.83 12.71 20.88
N VAL A 57 -6.63 13.01 19.59
CA VAL A 57 -5.34 12.83 18.91
C VAL A 57 -4.54 14.13 19.00
N GLU A 58 -3.31 14.04 19.49
CA GLU A 58 -2.40 15.17 19.45
C GLU A 58 -1.73 15.25 18.08
N VAL A 59 -1.89 16.37 17.37
CA VAL A 59 -1.29 16.59 16.04
C VAL A 59 -0.07 17.49 16.17
N ARG A 60 1.06 17.06 15.59
CA ARG A 60 2.33 17.79 15.59
C ARG A 60 2.86 17.91 14.17
N GLN A 61 3.44 19.07 13.86
CA GLN A 61 4.15 19.24 12.59
C GLN A 61 5.55 18.62 12.68
N PHE A 62 5.91 17.87 11.63
CA PHE A 62 7.24 17.31 11.53
C PHE A 62 8.29 18.39 11.32
N GLU A 63 9.33 18.36 12.14
CA GLU A 63 10.51 19.21 12.02
C GLU A 63 11.77 18.33 12.02
N ARG A 64 12.59 18.46 11.00
CA ARG A 64 13.82 17.67 10.87
C ARG A 64 14.78 17.94 12.03
N GLY A 65 15.38 16.89 12.60
CA GLY A 65 16.33 17.00 13.72
C GLY A 65 15.66 17.25 15.07
N ARG A 66 14.33 17.13 15.18
CA ARG A 66 13.59 17.32 16.44
C ARG A 66 12.79 16.09 16.88
N LEU A 67 13.11 14.90 16.34
CA LEU A 67 12.35 13.67 16.64
C LEU A 67 12.26 13.42 18.16
N ALA A 68 13.36 13.52 18.89
CA ALA A 68 13.36 13.29 20.34
C ALA A 68 12.38 14.19 21.09
N SER A 69 12.28 15.47 20.70
CA SER A 69 11.33 16.41 21.31
C SER A 69 9.90 16.19 20.83
N LEU A 70 9.72 15.81 19.56
CA LEU A 70 8.42 15.52 18.99
C LEU A 70 7.79 14.22 19.53
N LEU A 71 8.60 13.27 19.96
CA LEU A 71 8.14 11.96 20.41
C LEU A 71 8.34 11.72 21.90
N GLY A 72 8.70 12.77 22.67
CA GLY A 72 8.85 12.66 24.12
C GLY A 72 7.59 12.14 24.78
N GLY A 73 7.74 11.09 25.61
CA GLY A 73 6.64 10.43 26.30
C GLY A 73 5.85 9.42 25.46
N CYS A 74 6.28 9.08 24.24
CA CYS A 74 5.72 7.96 23.47
C CYS A 74 6.39 6.64 23.86
N ASP A 75 5.60 5.58 23.95
CA ASP A 75 6.04 4.23 24.27
C ASP A 75 6.48 3.45 23.03
N GLY A 76 6.10 3.89 21.84
CA GLY A 76 6.45 3.32 20.55
C GLY A 76 6.08 4.21 19.38
N ALA A 77 6.50 3.82 18.19
CA ALA A 77 6.21 4.58 16.97
C ALA A 77 5.88 3.68 15.78
N VAL A 78 5.12 4.23 14.83
CA VAL A 78 4.85 3.65 13.51
C VAL A 78 5.33 4.64 12.47
N ALA A 79 6.15 4.21 11.53
CA ALA A 79 6.68 5.08 10.48
C ALA A 79 6.95 4.33 9.18
N GLN A 80 7.06 5.09 8.08
CA GLN A 80 7.34 4.60 6.74
C GLN A 80 8.49 5.38 6.09
N GLY A 81 9.15 4.74 5.12
CA GLY A 81 10.15 5.38 4.29
C GLY A 81 11.33 5.95 5.09
N GLN A 82 11.84 7.11 4.70
CA GLN A 82 13.00 7.72 5.34
C GLN A 82 12.77 8.08 6.82
N LEU A 83 11.53 8.42 7.21
CA LEU A 83 11.21 8.72 8.61
C LEU A 83 11.40 7.51 9.53
N ALA A 84 11.16 6.29 9.03
CA ALA A 84 11.46 5.08 9.78
C ALA A 84 12.97 4.91 10.01
N ASN A 85 13.80 5.28 9.02
CA ASN A 85 15.26 5.27 9.18
C ASN A 85 15.71 6.29 10.24
N ASP A 86 15.19 7.50 10.17
CA ASP A 86 15.53 8.56 11.12
C ASP A 86 15.19 8.12 12.56
N LEU A 87 14.01 7.49 12.75
CA LEU A 87 13.60 6.94 14.05
C LEU A 87 14.55 5.87 14.58
N VAL A 88 14.84 4.84 13.80
CA VAL A 88 15.67 3.72 14.28
C VAL A 88 17.12 4.12 14.52
N LEU A 89 17.58 5.23 13.94
CA LEU A 89 18.92 5.80 14.15
C LEU A 89 18.97 6.77 15.32
N GLU A 90 18.00 7.70 15.43
CA GLU A 90 17.98 8.76 16.42
C GLU A 90 17.39 8.31 17.77
N MET A 91 16.50 7.29 17.75
CA MET A 91 15.77 6.80 18.93
C MET A 91 15.86 5.27 19.07
N PRO A 92 17.06 4.69 19.22
CA PRO A 92 17.26 3.23 19.24
C PRO A 92 16.58 2.54 20.43
N GLY A 93 16.18 3.29 21.47
CA GLY A 93 15.44 2.82 22.63
C GLY A 93 13.92 2.86 22.49
N LEU A 94 13.38 3.37 21.37
CA LEU A 94 11.95 3.41 21.11
C LEU A 94 11.56 2.23 20.20
N PRO A 95 10.59 1.38 20.59
CA PRO A 95 10.05 0.35 19.69
C PRO A 95 9.43 0.95 18.44
N VAL A 96 9.82 0.46 17.26
CA VAL A 96 9.36 0.98 15.98
C VAL A 96 8.69 -0.10 15.14
N ALA A 97 7.42 0.10 14.80
CA ALA A 97 6.76 -0.61 13.72
C ALA A 97 7.05 0.08 12.39
N ILE A 98 7.62 -0.66 11.44
CA ILE A 98 7.93 -0.15 10.10
C ILE A 98 6.82 -0.55 9.15
N ASP A 99 6.16 0.43 8.54
CA ASP A 99 5.10 0.23 7.59
C ASP A 99 5.66 0.01 6.18
N LEU A 100 5.64 -1.24 5.75
CA LEU A 100 6.09 -1.70 4.44
C LEU A 100 4.91 -1.94 3.49
N TYR A 101 3.82 -1.24 3.71
CA TYR A 101 2.58 -1.39 2.96
C TYR A 101 2.78 -1.30 1.44
N ASP A 102 3.58 -0.36 0.96
CA ASP A 102 3.95 -0.25 -0.45
C ASP A 102 5.29 -0.95 -0.72
N PRO A 103 5.42 -1.78 -1.76
CA PRO A 103 6.70 -2.33 -2.17
C PRO A 103 7.53 -1.29 -2.95
N TRP A 104 7.68 -0.09 -2.36
CA TRP A 104 8.22 1.11 -3.02
C TRP A 104 9.61 0.92 -3.62
N LEU A 105 10.48 0.05 -3.09
CA LEU A 105 11.74 -0.29 -3.74
C LEU A 105 11.51 -0.88 -5.15
N ILE A 106 10.50 -1.73 -5.28
CA ILE A 106 10.17 -2.37 -6.57
C ILE A 106 9.45 -1.38 -7.50
N GLU A 107 8.56 -0.56 -6.95
CA GLU A 107 7.86 0.50 -7.70
C GLU A 107 8.86 1.51 -8.27
N ASN A 108 9.88 1.86 -7.48
CA ASN A 108 10.91 2.81 -7.86
C ASN A 108 11.88 2.30 -8.95
N PHE A 109 11.83 1.02 -9.35
CA PHE A 109 12.58 0.54 -10.52
C PHE A 109 12.18 1.29 -11.80
N ALA A 110 10.96 1.81 -11.88
CA ALA A 110 10.52 2.63 -12.99
C ALA A 110 11.35 3.92 -13.16
N TYR A 111 12.01 4.40 -12.11
CA TYR A 111 12.85 5.60 -12.16
C TYR A 111 14.27 5.36 -12.66
N PHE A 112 14.71 4.08 -12.76
CA PHE A 112 16.09 3.76 -13.14
C PHE A 112 16.49 4.37 -14.50
N GLU A 113 15.59 4.30 -15.48
CA GLU A 113 15.86 4.83 -16.83
C GLU A 113 16.06 6.36 -16.84
N THR A 114 15.48 7.08 -15.89
CA THR A 114 15.53 8.55 -15.85
C THR A 114 16.50 9.11 -14.84
N LEU A 115 16.64 8.45 -13.68
CA LEU A 115 17.42 8.94 -12.56
C LEU A 115 18.70 8.11 -12.31
N GLY A 116 18.88 7.02 -13.05
CA GLY A 116 20.06 6.17 -12.93
C GLY A 116 20.09 5.32 -11.67
N LEU A 117 21.29 4.95 -11.24
CA LEU A 117 21.52 3.93 -10.20
C LEU A 117 21.40 4.48 -8.76
N ASP A 118 21.60 5.76 -8.56
CA ASP A 118 21.69 6.33 -7.19
C ASP A 118 20.40 6.25 -6.39
N PRO A 119 19.19 6.52 -6.94
CA PRO A 119 17.96 6.28 -6.23
C PRO A 119 17.81 4.82 -5.78
N TYR A 120 18.10 3.86 -6.65
CA TYR A 120 18.05 2.44 -6.30
C TYR A 120 18.98 2.09 -5.14
N ARG A 121 20.22 2.58 -5.15
CA ARG A 121 21.18 2.35 -4.07
C ARG A 121 20.70 2.92 -2.73
N ASN A 122 20.13 4.13 -2.77
CA ASN A 122 19.55 4.77 -1.60
C ASN A 122 18.37 3.97 -1.06
N ASP A 123 17.46 3.55 -1.94
CA ASP A 123 16.26 2.80 -1.57
C ASP A 123 16.63 1.42 -0.99
N HIS A 124 17.57 0.74 -1.62
CA HIS A 124 18.08 -0.54 -1.13
C HIS A 124 18.75 -0.42 0.24
N ALA A 125 19.57 0.63 0.44
CA ALA A 125 20.20 0.89 1.74
C ALA A 125 19.17 1.23 2.82
N THR A 126 18.13 2.01 2.46
CA THR A 126 17.00 2.35 3.34
C THR A 126 16.27 1.09 3.79
N TRP A 127 15.93 0.19 2.88
CA TRP A 127 15.31 -1.09 3.22
C TRP A 127 16.22 -1.97 4.08
N GLY A 128 17.50 -2.06 3.74
CA GLY A 128 18.47 -2.82 4.53
C GLY A 128 18.53 -2.36 5.98
N LEU A 129 18.52 -1.05 6.23
CA LEU A 129 18.50 -0.48 7.57
C LEU A 129 17.18 -0.79 8.29
N GLN A 130 16.05 -0.63 7.62
CA GLN A 130 14.73 -0.94 8.18
C GLN A 130 14.62 -2.39 8.60
N MET A 131 15.00 -3.33 7.73
CA MET A 131 14.97 -4.78 8.03
C MET A 131 15.88 -5.13 9.21
N ALA A 132 17.04 -4.48 9.30
CA ALA A 132 17.98 -4.73 10.39
C ALA A 132 17.52 -4.15 11.75
N ARG A 133 16.80 -3.03 11.77
CA ARG A 133 16.55 -2.23 12.97
C ARG A 133 15.11 -2.16 13.45
N GLY A 134 14.12 -2.32 12.58
CA GLY A 134 12.71 -2.30 12.96
C GLY A 134 12.36 -3.39 14.00
N ASP A 135 11.33 -3.18 14.78
CA ASP A 135 10.90 -4.14 15.81
C ASP A 135 9.68 -4.95 15.36
N PHE A 136 8.78 -4.33 14.64
CA PHE A 136 7.63 -4.94 14.00
C PHE A 136 7.47 -4.41 12.58
N PHE A 137 6.89 -5.22 11.69
CA PHE A 137 6.72 -4.83 10.29
C PHE A 137 5.26 -5.02 9.85
N LEU A 138 4.72 -4.01 9.15
CA LEU A 138 3.41 -4.08 8.53
C LEU A 138 3.57 -4.30 7.04
N CYS A 139 2.77 -5.18 6.46
CA CYS A 139 2.71 -5.38 5.01
C CYS A 139 1.25 -5.39 4.55
N SER A 140 0.97 -5.40 3.25
CA SER A 140 -0.40 -5.29 2.76
C SER A 140 -1.06 -6.64 2.43
N SER A 141 -0.29 -7.73 2.30
CA SER A 141 -0.81 -9.05 1.92
C SER A 141 0.12 -10.18 2.34
N GLU A 142 -0.33 -11.42 2.25
CA GLU A 142 0.51 -12.60 2.52
C GLU A 142 1.61 -12.77 1.46
N GLU A 143 1.39 -12.33 0.23
CA GLU A 143 2.41 -12.28 -0.81
C GLU A 143 3.54 -11.33 -0.43
N GLN A 144 3.21 -10.13 0.02
CA GLN A 144 4.20 -9.19 0.54
C GLN A 144 4.87 -9.74 1.79
N ARG A 145 4.13 -10.32 2.71
CA ARG A 145 4.67 -10.94 3.92
C ARG A 145 5.73 -11.97 3.57
N THR A 146 5.43 -12.89 2.66
CA THR A 146 6.38 -13.91 2.20
C THR A 146 7.63 -13.28 1.56
N PHE A 147 7.44 -12.24 0.75
CA PHE A 147 8.54 -11.52 0.13
C PHE A 147 9.44 -10.85 1.18
N TYR A 148 8.87 -10.14 2.15
CA TYR A 148 9.63 -9.47 3.21
C TYR A 148 10.27 -10.44 4.20
N LEU A 149 9.68 -11.59 4.45
CA LEU A 149 10.29 -12.64 5.28
C LEU A 149 11.63 -13.10 4.70
N GLY A 150 11.78 -13.14 3.37
CA GLY A 150 13.07 -13.40 2.72
C GLY A 150 14.14 -12.36 3.08
N PHE A 151 13.79 -11.06 3.05
CA PHE A 151 14.70 -9.98 3.47
C PHE A 151 15.00 -10.03 4.96
N LEU A 152 13.99 -10.28 5.79
CA LEU A 152 14.15 -10.41 7.24
C LEU A 152 15.03 -11.62 7.61
N ALA A 153 14.91 -12.73 6.89
CA ALA A 153 15.79 -13.87 7.06
C ALA A 153 17.25 -13.52 6.68
N ALA A 154 17.44 -12.82 5.56
CA ALA A 154 18.76 -12.33 5.15
C ALA A 154 19.36 -11.33 6.17
N ALA A 155 18.53 -10.53 6.86
CA ALA A 155 18.92 -9.61 7.92
C ALA A 155 19.12 -10.29 9.30
N GLY A 156 18.92 -11.62 9.41
CA GLY A 156 19.04 -12.37 10.66
C GLY A 156 17.86 -12.21 11.62
N ARG A 157 16.74 -11.65 11.14
CA ARG A 157 15.55 -11.41 11.97
C ARG A 157 14.67 -12.66 12.11
N VAL A 158 14.67 -13.53 11.11
CA VAL A 158 14.16 -14.90 11.20
C VAL A 158 15.29 -15.75 11.78
N ASN A 159 15.20 -16.09 13.05
CA ASN A 159 16.27 -16.75 13.79
C ASN A 159 15.71 -17.82 14.75
N PRO A 160 16.55 -18.76 15.25
CA PRO A 160 16.08 -19.87 16.06
C PRO A 160 15.33 -19.48 17.35
N GLU A 161 15.75 -18.39 17.99
CA GLU A 161 15.12 -17.92 19.24
C GLU A 161 13.71 -17.38 18.96
N ARG A 162 13.58 -16.55 17.93
CA ARG A 162 12.27 -16.03 17.52
C ARG A 162 11.33 -17.14 17.08
N MET A 163 11.82 -18.06 16.23
CA MET A 163 11.03 -19.21 15.76
C MET A 163 10.56 -20.14 16.89
N ALA A 164 11.32 -20.25 17.99
CA ALA A 164 10.91 -21.03 19.16
C ALA A 164 9.74 -20.38 19.93
N GLY A 165 9.68 -19.05 19.95
CA GLY A 165 8.62 -18.29 20.66
C GLY A 165 7.44 -17.86 19.79
N ASP A 166 7.66 -17.74 18.48
CA ASP A 166 6.68 -17.27 17.49
C ASP A 166 6.90 -17.99 16.15
N PRO A 167 6.43 -19.26 16.02
CA PRO A 167 6.66 -20.07 14.82
C PRO A 167 6.10 -19.45 13.55
N ASP A 168 5.01 -18.69 13.66
CA ASP A 168 4.35 -18.02 12.54
C ASP A 168 4.94 -16.64 12.25
N LEU A 169 5.88 -16.17 13.09
CA LEU A 169 6.48 -14.83 12.98
C LEU A 169 5.46 -13.69 12.98
N ALA A 170 4.30 -13.90 13.61
CA ALA A 170 3.20 -12.94 13.65
C ALA A 170 3.53 -11.69 14.49
N THR A 171 4.46 -11.82 15.46
CA THR A 171 4.98 -10.67 16.23
C THR A 171 6.17 -9.98 15.58
N LEU A 172 6.67 -10.50 14.43
CA LEU A 172 7.71 -9.86 13.62
C LEU A 172 7.11 -9.10 12.46
N ILE A 173 6.24 -9.74 11.68
CA ILE A 173 5.60 -9.15 10.50
C ILE A 173 4.18 -9.67 10.33
N ALA A 174 3.24 -8.75 10.10
CA ALA A 174 1.85 -9.13 9.88
C ALA A 174 1.20 -8.30 8.75
N PRO A 175 0.24 -8.88 8.02
CA PRO A 175 -0.59 -8.13 7.10
C PRO A 175 -1.48 -7.12 7.85
N VAL A 176 -1.31 -5.87 7.50
CA VAL A 176 -2.18 -4.75 7.86
C VAL A 176 -2.51 -4.03 6.56
N PRO A 177 -3.39 -4.58 5.72
CA PRO A 177 -3.75 -3.97 4.45
C PRO A 177 -4.42 -2.60 4.64
N PHE A 178 -4.68 -1.93 3.53
CA PHE A 178 -5.54 -0.76 3.53
C PHE A 178 -6.97 -1.22 3.82
N GLY A 179 -7.63 -0.51 4.73
CA GLY A 179 -8.99 -0.84 5.13
C GLY A 179 -10.04 -0.01 4.39
N VAL A 180 -11.28 -0.43 4.51
CA VAL A 180 -12.45 0.33 4.08
C VAL A 180 -13.30 0.70 5.30
N PRO A 181 -14.01 1.84 5.30
CA PRO A 181 -14.89 2.25 6.39
C PRO A 181 -16.10 1.31 6.51
N ASP A 182 -16.64 1.20 7.72
CA ASP A 182 -17.84 0.38 7.99
C ASP A 182 -19.06 0.93 7.27
N GLU A 183 -19.18 2.25 7.27
CA GLU A 183 -20.24 2.98 6.56
C GLU A 183 -19.60 4.04 5.66
N LEU A 184 -20.14 4.17 4.46
CA LEU A 184 -19.77 5.23 3.55
C LEU A 184 -20.60 6.49 3.83
N PRO A 185 -20.00 7.68 3.67
CA PRO A 185 -20.74 8.92 3.79
C PRO A 185 -21.88 9.00 2.77
N PRO A 186 -22.90 9.86 3.01
CA PRO A 186 -23.92 10.14 2.02
C PRO A 186 -23.30 10.53 0.67
N HIS A 187 -23.93 10.09 -0.43
CA HIS A 187 -23.44 10.37 -1.76
C HIS A 187 -23.69 11.81 -2.17
N HIS A 188 -22.64 12.50 -2.54
CA HIS A 188 -22.70 13.83 -3.13
C HIS A 188 -22.02 13.79 -4.52
N PRO A 189 -22.76 13.84 -5.65
CA PRO A 189 -22.18 13.68 -6.98
C PRO A 189 -21.01 14.61 -7.25
N VAL A 190 -19.96 14.06 -7.84
CA VAL A 190 -18.76 14.78 -8.33
C VAL A 190 -18.88 15.06 -9.80
N LEU A 191 -19.49 14.14 -10.54
CA LEU A 191 -19.69 14.25 -11.98
C LEU A 191 -21.04 14.84 -12.31
N PRO A 192 -21.18 15.52 -13.46
CA PRO A 192 -22.46 16.01 -13.94
C PRO A 192 -23.45 14.85 -14.15
N PRO A 193 -24.77 15.13 -14.24
CA PRO A 193 -25.76 14.13 -14.59
C PRO A 193 -25.39 13.38 -15.87
N ARG A 194 -25.70 12.07 -15.92
CA ARG A 194 -25.40 11.21 -17.07
C ARG A 194 -26.30 11.55 -18.25
N ALA A 195 -25.73 11.51 -19.47
CA ALA A 195 -26.53 11.47 -20.67
C ALA A 195 -27.28 10.12 -20.76
N SER A 196 -28.38 10.10 -21.50
CA SER A 196 -29.15 8.85 -21.70
C SER A 196 -28.29 7.81 -22.41
N GLY A 197 -28.19 6.62 -21.81
CA GLY A 197 -27.37 5.51 -22.33
C GLY A 197 -25.88 5.63 -22.07
N GLU A 198 -25.38 6.70 -21.44
CA GLU A 198 -23.98 6.85 -21.08
C GLU A 198 -23.54 5.80 -20.04
N ARG A 199 -22.37 5.20 -20.29
CA ARG A 199 -21.64 4.30 -19.35
C ARG A 199 -20.28 4.89 -19.06
N ARG A 200 -20.01 5.17 -17.79
CA ARG A 200 -18.75 5.78 -17.33
C ARG A 200 -17.81 4.73 -16.77
N LEU A 201 -16.67 4.59 -17.40
CA LEU A 201 -15.60 3.72 -16.96
C LEU A 201 -14.51 4.58 -16.33
N LEU A 202 -14.05 4.24 -15.14
CA LEU A 202 -12.97 4.94 -14.44
C LEU A 202 -11.70 4.11 -14.50
N PHE A 203 -10.63 4.65 -15.09
CA PHE A 203 -9.31 4.02 -14.99
C PHE A 203 -8.58 4.49 -13.72
N GLY A 204 -8.79 5.73 -13.32
CA GLY A 204 -8.05 6.38 -12.24
C GLY A 204 -6.72 6.97 -12.69
N GLY A 205 -5.73 7.01 -11.81
CA GLY A 205 -4.38 7.49 -12.14
C GLY A 205 -3.61 6.47 -12.97
N LEU A 206 -2.82 6.95 -13.92
CA LEU A 206 -2.00 6.12 -14.81
C LEU A 206 -0.56 6.07 -14.29
N TYR A 207 -0.15 4.91 -13.81
CA TYR A 207 1.23 4.62 -13.41
C TYR A 207 1.88 3.64 -14.39
N ASP A 208 3.21 3.58 -14.43
CA ASP A 208 3.96 2.82 -15.44
C ASP A 208 3.72 1.30 -15.40
N TRP A 209 3.20 0.75 -14.30
CA TRP A 209 2.83 -0.67 -14.16
C TRP A 209 1.44 -1.02 -14.68
N TYR A 210 0.62 -0.03 -15.06
CA TYR A 210 -0.67 -0.29 -15.70
C TYR A 210 -0.54 -0.57 -17.20
N ASP A 211 -1.58 -1.19 -17.76
CA ASP A 211 -1.68 -1.49 -19.18
C ASP A 211 -2.87 -0.77 -19.84
N PRO A 212 -2.75 0.55 -20.07
CA PRO A 212 -3.79 1.28 -20.79
C PRO A 212 -3.91 0.88 -22.25
N TRP A 213 -2.86 0.26 -22.84
CA TRP A 213 -2.87 -0.11 -24.24
C TRP A 213 -3.86 -1.25 -24.50
N THR A 214 -3.78 -2.32 -23.74
CA THR A 214 -4.76 -3.41 -23.79
C THR A 214 -6.18 -2.89 -23.52
N LEU A 215 -6.34 -1.90 -22.62
CA LEU A 215 -7.66 -1.30 -22.40
C LEU A 215 -8.17 -0.54 -23.62
N LEU A 216 -7.35 0.29 -24.26
CA LEU A 216 -7.76 1.04 -25.46
C LEU A 216 -8.14 0.09 -26.61
N ASP A 217 -7.35 -0.98 -26.80
CA ASP A 217 -7.66 -1.99 -27.81
C ASP A 217 -8.95 -2.76 -27.46
N ALA A 218 -9.18 -3.11 -26.20
CA ALA A 218 -10.42 -3.72 -25.75
C ALA A 218 -11.64 -2.80 -25.95
N LEU A 219 -11.50 -1.51 -25.67
CA LEU A 219 -12.57 -0.53 -25.90
C LEU A 219 -12.88 -0.32 -27.39
N ALA A 220 -11.89 -0.48 -28.28
CA ALA A 220 -12.10 -0.49 -29.72
C ALA A 220 -12.89 -1.72 -30.19
N LEU A 221 -12.70 -2.87 -29.52
CA LEU A 221 -13.45 -4.10 -29.78
C LEU A 221 -14.82 -4.14 -29.12
N LEU A 222 -15.05 -3.28 -28.12
CA LEU A 222 -16.33 -3.25 -27.40
C LEU A 222 -17.42 -2.68 -28.31
N ASP A 223 -18.25 -3.57 -28.85
CA ASP A 223 -19.36 -3.23 -29.75
C ASP A 223 -20.54 -2.62 -28.97
N ARG A 224 -20.28 -1.42 -28.38
CA ARG A 224 -21.27 -0.65 -27.64
C ARG A 224 -21.05 0.84 -27.84
N PRO A 225 -22.10 1.59 -28.23
CA PRO A 225 -22.07 3.05 -28.17
C PRO A 225 -22.18 3.52 -26.72
N GLY A 226 -21.81 4.78 -26.47
CA GLY A 226 -22.14 5.48 -25.23
C GLY A 226 -21.21 5.24 -24.04
N TRP A 227 -20.07 4.54 -24.20
CA TRP A 227 -19.08 4.50 -23.12
C TRP A 227 -18.19 5.76 -23.10
N THR A 228 -17.83 6.18 -21.92
CA THR A 228 -16.86 7.26 -21.66
C THR A 228 -15.80 6.73 -20.69
N LEU A 229 -14.52 6.82 -21.04
CA LEU A 229 -13.40 6.48 -20.17
C LEU A 229 -12.90 7.74 -19.47
N LEU A 230 -12.85 7.71 -18.16
CA LEU A 230 -12.39 8.79 -17.30
C LEU A 230 -10.98 8.48 -16.77
N LEU A 231 -10.05 9.40 -16.97
CA LEU A 231 -8.65 9.32 -16.52
C LEU A 231 -8.40 10.42 -15.50
N ILE A 232 -7.90 10.09 -14.31
CA ILE A 232 -7.57 11.09 -13.29
C ILE A 232 -6.15 11.59 -13.49
N ARG A 233 -5.97 12.91 -13.56
CA ARG A 233 -4.65 13.56 -13.56
C ARG A 233 -4.10 13.58 -12.14
N ASN A 234 -2.85 13.15 -11.97
CA ASN A 234 -2.17 13.32 -10.69
C ASN A 234 -1.84 14.80 -10.48
N PRO A 235 -2.12 15.36 -9.31
CA PRO A 235 -1.84 16.77 -9.02
C PRO A 235 -0.35 17.07 -8.82
N ASN A 236 0.47 16.03 -8.56
CA ASN A 236 1.90 16.15 -8.27
C ASN A 236 2.74 15.38 -9.31
N PRO A 237 2.82 15.87 -10.57
CA PRO A 237 3.55 15.17 -11.62
C PRO A 237 5.05 15.02 -11.34
N GLU A 238 5.62 15.86 -10.45
CA GLU A 238 7.03 15.81 -10.07
C GLU A 238 7.32 14.65 -9.10
N SER A 239 6.37 14.28 -8.26
CA SER A 239 6.53 13.19 -7.28
C SER A 239 6.26 11.81 -7.85
N THR A 240 5.47 11.73 -8.93
CA THR A 240 5.15 10.47 -9.61
C THR A 240 5.15 10.70 -11.11
N PRO A 241 6.09 10.13 -11.88
CA PRO A 241 6.18 10.34 -13.31
C PRO A 241 4.88 9.97 -14.03
N GLN A 242 4.39 10.89 -14.86
CA GLN A 242 3.18 10.70 -15.66
C GLN A 242 3.48 10.56 -17.15
N ARG A 243 4.60 9.96 -17.50
CA ARG A 243 4.97 9.72 -18.90
C ARG A 243 3.91 8.89 -19.63
N LEU A 244 3.27 7.97 -18.91
CA LEU A 244 2.22 7.14 -19.44
C LEU A 244 0.96 7.96 -19.78
N PHE A 245 0.61 8.95 -18.96
CA PHE A 245 -0.57 9.80 -19.19
C PHE A 245 -0.47 10.55 -20.53
N ALA A 246 0.64 11.25 -20.80
CA ALA A 246 0.84 11.98 -22.04
C ALA A 246 0.81 11.08 -23.29
N ARG A 247 1.37 9.86 -23.18
CA ARG A 247 1.35 8.87 -24.27
C ARG A 247 -0.07 8.36 -24.54
N VAL A 248 -0.85 8.10 -23.50
CA VAL A 248 -2.26 7.68 -23.61
C VAL A 248 -3.09 8.81 -24.21
N GLU A 249 -2.90 10.04 -23.76
CA GLU A 249 -3.55 11.21 -24.33
C GLU A 249 -3.26 11.33 -25.84
N ALA A 250 -1.98 11.24 -26.25
CA ALA A 250 -1.59 11.28 -27.65
C ALA A 250 -2.28 10.19 -28.47
N ARG A 251 -2.29 8.94 -27.96
CA ARG A 251 -2.96 7.82 -28.63
C ARG A 251 -4.47 8.03 -28.75
N CYS A 252 -5.11 8.56 -27.72
CA CYS A 252 -6.55 8.86 -27.76
C CYS A 252 -6.87 10.00 -28.74
N ARG A 253 -5.95 10.97 -28.93
CA ARG A 253 -6.09 12.02 -29.98
C ARG A 253 -6.00 11.42 -31.37
N GLU A 254 -5.05 10.50 -31.61
CA GLU A 254 -4.94 9.79 -32.91
C GLU A 254 -6.21 8.99 -33.22
N LEU A 255 -6.84 8.40 -32.22
CA LEU A 255 -8.09 7.66 -32.36
C LEU A 255 -9.34 8.55 -32.47
N GLY A 256 -9.21 9.87 -32.31
CA GLY A 256 -10.34 10.81 -32.27
C GLY A 256 -11.21 10.68 -31.02
N TRP A 257 -10.68 10.06 -29.95
CA TRP A 257 -11.44 9.80 -28.72
C TRP A 257 -11.24 10.86 -27.63
N TRP A 258 -10.14 11.62 -27.68
CA TRP A 258 -9.83 12.60 -26.67
C TRP A 258 -10.81 13.76 -26.63
N GLY A 259 -11.36 14.05 -25.46
CA GLY A 259 -12.38 15.07 -25.25
C GLY A 259 -13.82 14.62 -25.62
N THR A 260 -13.97 13.43 -26.21
CA THR A 260 -15.26 12.82 -26.54
C THR A 260 -15.50 11.54 -25.71
N ARG A 261 -14.90 10.43 -26.14
CA ARG A 261 -14.99 9.13 -25.46
C ARG A 261 -13.99 8.96 -24.30
N VAL A 262 -12.87 9.69 -24.33
CA VAL A 262 -11.85 9.67 -23.26
C VAL A 262 -11.69 11.09 -22.72
N GLN A 263 -11.91 11.24 -21.41
CA GLN A 263 -11.87 12.53 -20.74
C GLN A 263 -10.92 12.48 -19.55
N ALA A 264 -10.17 13.57 -19.33
CA ALA A 264 -9.38 13.75 -18.14
C ALA A 264 -10.18 14.43 -17.05
N LEU A 265 -10.11 13.89 -15.84
CA LEU A 265 -10.64 14.50 -14.64
C LEU A 265 -9.50 15.09 -13.82
N ASP A 266 -9.77 16.19 -13.16
CA ASP A 266 -8.88 16.69 -12.13
C ASP A 266 -8.90 15.77 -10.90
N TRP A 267 -7.89 15.92 -10.04
CA TRP A 267 -7.79 15.14 -8.82
C TRP A 267 -8.96 15.42 -7.88
N VAL A 268 -9.64 14.35 -7.51
CA VAL A 268 -10.74 14.42 -6.53
C VAL A 268 -10.13 14.33 -5.13
N PRO A 269 -10.54 15.21 -4.18
CA PRO A 269 -10.12 15.09 -2.79
C PRO A 269 -10.36 13.70 -2.22
N ALA A 270 -9.46 13.22 -1.36
CA ALA A 270 -9.52 11.86 -0.80
C ALA A 270 -10.87 11.52 -0.15
N GLU A 271 -11.50 12.50 0.49
CA GLU A 271 -12.81 12.38 1.12
C GLU A 271 -13.96 12.16 0.12
N ARG A 272 -13.79 12.65 -1.11
CA ARG A 272 -14.77 12.56 -2.19
C ARG A 272 -14.56 11.35 -3.12
N ARG A 273 -13.56 10.47 -2.82
CA ARG A 273 -13.26 9.32 -3.68
C ARG A 273 -14.41 8.33 -3.82
N TYR A 274 -15.17 8.14 -2.76
CA TYR A 274 -16.36 7.26 -2.82
C TYR A 274 -17.51 7.88 -3.62
N ASP A 275 -17.64 9.20 -3.61
CA ASP A 275 -18.61 9.89 -4.44
C ASP A 275 -18.32 9.67 -5.93
N LEU A 276 -17.05 9.86 -6.34
CA LEU A 276 -16.64 9.59 -7.72
C LEU A 276 -16.88 8.13 -8.11
N LEU A 277 -16.59 7.17 -7.22
CA LEU A 277 -16.80 5.74 -7.49
C LEU A 277 -18.29 5.37 -7.60
N ARG A 278 -19.18 6.11 -6.97
CA ARG A 278 -20.65 5.97 -7.13
C ARG A 278 -21.19 6.67 -8.38
N ASP A 279 -20.45 7.63 -8.94
CA ASP A 279 -20.81 8.34 -10.14
C ASP A 279 -20.45 7.58 -11.44
N VAL A 280 -19.67 6.50 -11.33
CA VAL A 280 -19.23 5.67 -12.48
C VAL A 280 -19.89 4.29 -12.45
N ASP A 281 -19.92 3.62 -13.61
CA ASP A 281 -20.51 2.29 -13.75
C ASP A 281 -19.50 1.18 -13.48
N LEU A 282 -18.20 1.46 -13.67
CA LEU A 282 -17.16 0.47 -13.66
C LEU A 282 -15.79 1.08 -13.37
N LEU A 283 -15.02 0.48 -12.46
CA LEU A 283 -13.58 0.70 -12.34
C LEU A 283 -12.87 -0.33 -13.20
N VAL A 284 -12.02 0.13 -14.12
CA VAL A 284 -11.21 -0.75 -14.97
C VAL A 284 -9.74 -0.39 -14.84
N ALA A 285 -8.89 -1.37 -14.50
CA ALA A 285 -7.45 -1.13 -14.35
C ALA A 285 -6.63 -2.39 -14.66
N PRO A 286 -6.42 -2.71 -15.95
CA PRO A 286 -5.54 -3.80 -16.33
C PRO A 286 -4.08 -3.47 -16.02
N HIS A 287 -3.29 -4.51 -15.75
CA HIS A 287 -1.87 -4.42 -15.39
C HIS A 287 -1.01 -5.25 -16.30
N ARG A 288 0.27 -4.90 -16.35
CA ARG A 288 1.30 -5.75 -16.94
C ARG A 288 1.78 -6.77 -15.91
N PRO A 289 2.14 -8.00 -16.32
CA PRO A 289 2.80 -8.95 -15.44
C PRO A 289 4.14 -8.38 -14.95
N SER A 290 4.28 -8.24 -13.63
CA SER A 290 5.50 -7.74 -13.01
C SER A 290 5.59 -8.20 -11.55
N LEU A 291 6.77 -8.05 -10.93
CA LEU A 291 6.92 -8.28 -9.50
C LEU A 291 6.08 -7.27 -8.69
N GLU A 292 6.04 -6.03 -9.14
CA GLU A 292 5.22 -4.98 -8.54
C GLU A 292 3.74 -5.39 -8.53
N THR A 293 3.19 -5.81 -9.67
CA THR A 293 1.80 -6.27 -9.78
C THR A 293 1.49 -7.43 -8.83
N ARG A 294 2.42 -8.37 -8.64
CA ARG A 294 2.24 -9.50 -7.71
C ARG A 294 2.23 -9.07 -6.24
N LEU A 295 2.98 -8.05 -5.90
CA LEU A 295 3.15 -7.60 -4.51
C LEU A 295 2.16 -6.51 -4.10
N SER A 296 1.70 -5.67 -5.02
CA SER A 296 0.87 -4.52 -4.68
C SER A 296 -0.59 -4.88 -4.44
N LEU A 297 -1.11 -4.50 -3.28
CA LEU A 297 -2.54 -4.54 -2.99
C LEU A 297 -3.19 -3.24 -3.51
N ARG A 298 -3.96 -3.34 -4.57
CA ARG A 298 -4.61 -2.18 -5.23
C ARG A 298 -5.75 -1.63 -4.40
N THR A 299 -5.47 -0.63 -3.56
CA THR A 299 -6.45 -0.02 -2.65
C THR A 299 -7.67 0.53 -3.36
N ARG A 300 -7.50 1.07 -4.58
CA ARG A 300 -8.61 1.58 -5.38
C ARG A 300 -9.67 0.53 -5.71
N PHE A 301 -9.30 -0.75 -5.77
CA PHE A 301 -10.28 -1.82 -5.98
C PHE A 301 -11.13 -2.03 -4.74
N LEU A 302 -10.53 -1.98 -3.55
CA LEU A 302 -11.27 -2.05 -2.30
C LEU A 302 -12.23 -0.88 -2.14
N ASP A 303 -11.78 0.33 -2.45
CA ASP A 303 -12.64 1.52 -2.42
C ASP A 303 -13.81 1.39 -3.43
N ALA A 304 -13.54 0.88 -4.64
CA ALA A 304 -14.59 0.66 -5.64
C ALA A 304 -15.63 -0.36 -5.17
N LEU A 305 -15.17 -1.52 -4.69
CA LEU A 305 -16.07 -2.55 -4.17
C LEU A 305 -16.89 -2.06 -2.97
N ALA A 306 -16.26 -1.28 -2.07
CA ALA A 306 -16.96 -0.67 -0.94
C ALA A 306 -18.03 0.32 -1.41
N ALA A 307 -17.76 1.08 -2.48
CA ALA A 307 -18.74 1.99 -3.10
C ALA A 307 -19.83 1.28 -3.91
N GLY A 308 -19.73 -0.05 -4.08
CA GLY A 308 -20.62 -0.82 -4.94
C GLY A 308 -20.30 -0.69 -6.44
N CYS A 309 -19.15 -0.11 -6.78
CA CYS A 309 -18.68 0.02 -8.16
C CYS A 309 -18.02 -1.29 -8.59
N PRO A 310 -18.47 -1.93 -9.67
CA PRO A 310 -17.87 -3.14 -10.23
C PRO A 310 -16.42 -2.91 -10.66
N VAL A 311 -15.60 -3.97 -10.59
CA VAL A 311 -14.17 -3.93 -10.93
C VAL A 311 -13.84 -4.90 -12.05
N VAL A 312 -13.14 -4.42 -13.08
CA VAL A 312 -12.51 -5.24 -14.14
C VAL A 312 -11.01 -5.01 -14.12
N THR A 313 -10.23 -6.08 -14.12
CA THR A 313 -8.77 -6.03 -14.06
C THR A 313 -8.11 -7.21 -14.77
N SER A 314 -6.77 -7.23 -14.80
CA SER A 314 -6.00 -8.38 -15.30
C SER A 314 -5.63 -9.35 -14.17
N GLU A 315 -5.32 -10.60 -14.54
CA GLU A 315 -4.70 -11.58 -13.67
C GLU A 315 -3.30 -11.15 -13.18
N GLY A 316 -2.79 -11.85 -12.15
CA GLY A 316 -1.39 -11.81 -11.73
C GLY A 316 -1.09 -11.00 -10.48
N GLY A 317 -2.06 -10.28 -9.90
CA GLY A 317 -1.91 -9.55 -8.65
C GLY A 317 -2.57 -10.24 -7.46
N ALA A 318 -2.18 -9.87 -6.24
CA ALA A 318 -2.83 -10.33 -5.01
C ALA A 318 -4.33 -9.99 -5.03
N MET A 319 -4.67 -8.77 -5.45
CA MET A 319 -6.05 -8.33 -5.51
C MET A 319 -6.87 -9.05 -6.59
N SER A 320 -6.31 -9.31 -7.76
CA SER A 320 -7.02 -10.04 -8.82
C SER A 320 -7.34 -11.48 -8.40
N ARG A 321 -6.45 -12.13 -7.63
CA ARG A 321 -6.70 -13.44 -7.05
C ARG A 321 -7.88 -13.39 -6.06
N LEU A 322 -7.88 -12.43 -5.14
CA LEU A 322 -9.00 -12.25 -4.21
C LEU A 322 -10.34 -12.00 -4.91
N LEU A 323 -10.32 -11.20 -5.99
CA LEU A 323 -11.50 -10.97 -6.83
C LEU A 323 -12.00 -12.25 -7.49
N ALA A 324 -11.09 -13.10 -8.00
CA ALA A 324 -11.43 -14.38 -8.60
C ALA A 324 -12.01 -15.34 -7.57
N ASP A 325 -11.31 -15.57 -6.47
CA ASP A 325 -11.66 -16.53 -5.42
C ASP A 325 -13.02 -16.22 -4.78
N ARG A 326 -13.41 -14.95 -4.74
CA ARG A 326 -14.67 -14.48 -4.15
C ARG A 326 -15.75 -14.17 -5.18
N HIS A 327 -15.49 -14.35 -6.46
CA HIS A 327 -16.37 -13.90 -7.53
C HIS A 327 -16.79 -12.43 -7.35
N ALA A 328 -15.81 -11.55 -7.01
CA ALA A 328 -16.05 -10.15 -6.63
C ALA A 328 -15.77 -9.14 -7.76
N GLY A 329 -15.31 -9.60 -8.91
CA GLY A 329 -14.98 -8.77 -10.07
C GLY A 329 -14.77 -9.61 -11.33
N TRP A 330 -14.45 -8.97 -12.43
CA TRP A 330 -14.15 -9.60 -13.71
C TRP A 330 -12.64 -9.51 -13.99
N ILE A 331 -12.09 -10.59 -14.51
CA ILE A 331 -10.65 -10.74 -14.66
C ILE A 331 -10.36 -11.27 -16.06
N ALA A 332 -9.40 -10.62 -16.74
CA ALA A 332 -8.93 -11.03 -18.07
C ALA A 332 -7.44 -11.41 -18.00
N PRO A 333 -6.94 -12.28 -18.89
CA PRO A 333 -5.51 -12.48 -19.06
C PRO A 333 -4.80 -11.19 -19.41
N PRO A 334 -3.57 -10.95 -18.88
CA PRO A 334 -2.80 -9.75 -19.20
C PRO A 334 -2.48 -9.67 -20.70
N GLY A 335 -2.67 -8.48 -21.30
CA GLY A 335 -2.40 -8.26 -22.73
C GLY A 335 -3.46 -8.82 -23.70
N ASP A 336 -4.52 -9.43 -23.20
CA ASP A 336 -5.60 -10.01 -24.02
C ASP A 336 -6.76 -9.02 -24.16
N ALA A 337 -6.72 -8.20 -25.21
CA ALA A 337 -7.75 -7.21 -25.47
C ALA A 337 -9.13 -7.82 -25.76
N PRO A 338 -9.27 -8.90 -26.53
CA PRO A 338 -10.56 -9.60 -26.71
C PRO A 338 -11.16 -10.09 -25.41
N ALA A 339 -10.37 -10.76 -24.55
CA ALA A 339 -10.86 -11.23 -23.26
C ALA A 339 -11.25 -10.07 -22.32
N LEU A 340 -10.48 -8.97 -22.34
CA LEU A 340 -10.82 -7.77 -21.59
C LEU A 340 -12.09 -7.11 -22.09
N ALA A 341 -12.31 -7.03 -23.42
CA ALA A 341 -13.54 -6.52 -24.01
C ALA A 341 -14.76 -7.37 -23.58
N HIS A 342 -14.62 -8.69 -23.57
CA HIS A 342 -15.67 -9.60 -23.08
C HIS A 342 -15.97 -9.34 -21.59
N ALA A 343 -14.95 -9.25 -20.73
CA ALA A 343 -15.11 -8.96 -19.31
C ALA A 343 -15.79 -7.59 -19.07
N LEU A 344 -15.45 -6.58 -19.87
CA LEU A 344 -16.10 -5.26 -19.83
C LEU A 344 -17.58 -5.35 -20.21
N ALA A 345 -17.91 -6.08 -21.27
CA ALA A 345 -19.28 -6.30 -21.72
C ALA A 345 -20.12 -6.98 -20.62
N GLU A 346 -19.64 -8.09 -20.06
CA GLU A 346 -20.33 -8.79 -18.96
C GLU A 346 -20.52 -7.89 -17.73
N ALA A 347 -19.49 -7.12 -17.34
CA ALA A 347 -19.56 -6.24 -16.19
C ALA A 347 -20.60 -5.13 -16.36
N LEU A 348 -20.73 -4.59 -17.59
CA LEU A 348 -21.71 -3.55 -17.93
C LEU A 348 -23.13 -4.11 -18.04
N ASP A 349 -23.29 -5.38 -18.47
CA ASP A 349 -24.61 -6.03 -18.63
C ASP A 349 -25.18 -6.54 -17.30
N ALA A 350 -24.34 -7.10 -16.46
CA ALA A 350 -24.77 -7.75 -15.23
C ALA A 350 -23.93 -7.32 -14.01
N PRO A 351 -23.85 -6.00 -13.71
CA PRO A 351 -22.99 -5.50 -12.62
C PRO A 351 -23.34 -6.09 -11.26
N ALA A 352 -24.60 -6.44 -11.04
CA ALA A 352 -25.07 -7.03 -9.78
C ALA A 352 -24.62 -8.49 -9.57
N SER A 353 -24.21 -9.20 -10.60
CA SER A 353 -23.83 -10.62 -10.52
C SER A 353 -22.65 -10.91 -9.61
N ARG A 354 -21.78 -9.91 -9.35
CA ARG A 354 -20.59 -10.02 -8.50
C ARG A 354 -20.74 -9.32 -7.13
N GLN A 355 -21.89 -8.69 -6.85
CA GLN A 355 -22.07 -7.88 -5.62
C GLN A 355 -21.99 -8.71 -4.33
N ALA A 356 -22.47 -9.95 -4.32
CA ALA A 356 -22.40 -10.80 -3.13
C ALA A 356 -20.95 -11.11 -2.76
N GLY A 357 -20.14 -11.51 -3.75
CA GLY A 357 -18.71 -11.72 -3.57
C GLY A 357 -17.97 -10.44 -3.16
N ALA A 358 -18.32 -9.32 -3.79
CA ALA A 358 -17.74 -8.02 -3.47
C ALA A 358 -18.00 -7.62 -2.00
N ARG A 359 -19.21 -7.77 -1.50
CA ARG A 359 -19.54 -7.51 -0.08
C ARG A 359 -18.77 -8.41 0.86
N THR A 360 -18.70 -9.71 0.58
CA THR A 360 -17.92 -10.67 1.38
C THR A 360 -16.45 -10.30 1.42
N LEU A 361 -15.89 -9.85 0.29
CA LEU A 361 -14.50 -9.42 0.22
C LEU A 361 -14.28 -8.11 1.00
N VAL A 362 -15.13 -7.10 0.81
CA VAL A 362 -15.08 -5.81 1.51
C VAL A 362 -15.09 -6.00 3.02
N ASP A 363 -15.94 -6.91 3.54
CA ASP A 363 -16.04 -7.18 4.97
C ASP A 363 -14.74 -7.72 5.59
N GLN A 364 -13.89 -8.37 4.82
CA GLN A 364 -12.56 -8.81 5.29
C GLN A 364 -11.58 -7.65 5.44
N PHE A 365 -11.81 -6.56 4.71
CA PHE A 365 -10.97 -5.37 4.70
C PHE A 365 -11.55 -4.20 5.50
N ARG A 366 -12.52 -4.43 6.39
CA ARG A 366 -12.96 -3.40 7.33
C ARG A 366 -11.80 -2.98 8.23
N TRP A 367 -11.68 -1.67 8.49
CA TRP A 367 -10.57 -1.14 9.29
C TRP A 367 -10.44 -1.79 10.67
N ASP A 368 -11.55 -2.07 11.34
CA ASP A 368 -11.57 -2.74 12.64
C ASP A 368 -10.93 -4.13 12.62
N ARG A 369 -11.04 -4.85 11.51
CA ARG A 369 -10.46 -6.18 11.32
C ARG A 369 -8.98 -6.10 10.92
N VAL A 370 -8.67 -5.27 9.93
CA VAL A 370 -7.30 -5.22 9.39
C VAL A 370 -6.29 -4.59 10.35
N LEU A 371 -6.76 -3.76 11.30
CA LEU A 371 -5.88 -3.12 12.28
C LEU A 371 -5.48 -4.01 13.45
N ALA A 372 -6.07 -5.20 13.62
CA ALA A 372 -5.82 -6.04 14.79
C ALA A 372 -4.32 -6.29 15.09
N PRO A 373 -3.43 -6.60 14.11
CA PRO A 373 -2.00 -6.76 14.39
C PRO A 373 -1.32 -5.46 14.82
N LEU A 374 -1.67 -4.33 14.22
CA LEU A 374 -1.15 -3.02 14.61
C LEU A 374 -1.60 -2.64 16.03
N VAL A 375 -2.88 -2.86 16.36
CA VAL A 375 -3.41 -2.64 17.71
C VAL A 375 -2.67 -3.50 18.74
N ALA A 376 -2.37 -4.75 18.41
CA ALA A 376 -1.61 -5.64 19.30
C ALA A 376 -0.21 -5.08 19.59
N PHE A 377 0.53 -4.66 18.56
CA PHE A 377 1.82 -3.97 18.74
C PHE A 377 1.68 -2.69 19.56
N CYS A 378 0.71 -1.84 19.24
CA CYS A 378 0.54 -0.56 19.94
C CYS A 378 0.14 -0.70 21.42
N ARG A 379 -0.48 -1.80 21.83
CA ARG A 379 -0.81 -2.08 23.24
C ARG A 379 0.39 -2.50 24.07
N ASP A 380 1.36 -3.14 23.46
CA ASP A 380 2.55 -3.67 24.13
C ASP A 380 3.78 -3.56 23.20
N PRO A 381 4.20 -2.31 22.86
CA PRO A 381 5.33 -2.11 21.96
C PRO A 381 6.62 -2.58 22.62
N LYS A 382 7.35 -3.45 21.92
CA LYS A 382 8.58 -4.05 22.44
C LYS A 382 9.71 -3.95 21.45
N ILE A 383 10.90 -3.68 21.99
CA ILE A 383 12.13 -3.78 21.22
C ILE A 383 12.44 -5.27 20.98
N ASP A 384 12.71 -5.61 19.73
CA ASP A 384 13.19 -6.96 19.41
C ASP A 384 14.63 -7.18 19.88
N GLY A 385 14.81 -7.78 21.03
CA GLY A 385 16.12 -8.09 21.60
C GLY A 385 16.96 -9.08 20.78
N THR A 386 16.36 -9.78 19.81
CA THR A 386 17.10 -10.73 18.95
C THR A 386 17.92 -10.03 17.88
N LYS A 387 17.54 -8.81 17.47
CA LYS A 387 18.20 -8.06 16.40
C LYS A 387 19.69 -7.80 16.64
N GLU A 388 20.08 -7.55 17.90
CA GLU A 388 21.48 -7.30 18.26
C GLU A 388 22.32 -8.60 18.26
N ARG A 389 21.71 -9.74 18.58
CA ARG A 389 22.40 -11.03 18.68
C ARG A 389 22.54 -11.75 17.35
N PHE A 390 21.52 -11.68 16.51
CA PHE A 390 21.42 -12.42 15.25
C PHE A 390 21.52 -11.53 14.01
N GLY A 391 21.48 -10.20 14.18
CA GLY A 391 21.64 -9.25 13.09
C GLY A 391 22.95 -9.48 12.33
N GLN A 392 22.94 -9.18 11.04
CA GLN A 392 24.11 -9.34 10.20
C GLN A 392 25.31 -8.57 10.76
N ARG A 393 26.29 -9.31 11.23
CA ARG A 393 27.67 -8.82 11.20
C ARG A 393 28.19 -9.05 9.77
N PRO A 394 28.97 -8.11 9.20
CA PRO A 394 29.61 -8.37 7.91
C PRO A 394 30.30 -9.73 8.00
N ALA A 395 29.88 -10.66 7.15
CA ALA A 395 30.42 -12.00 7.16
C ALA A 395 31.82 -11.96 6.55
N THR A 396 32.81 -11.66 7.36
CA THR A 396 34.17 -12.10 7.09
C THR A 396 34.24 -13.59 7.45
N THR A 397 33.72 -14.47 6.60
CA THR A 397 34.02 -15.89 6.67
C THR A 397 35.45 -16.11 6.23
N THR A 398 36.40 -15.77 7.11
CA THR A 398 37.80 -16.09 6.91
C THR A 398 37.98 -17.62 6.98
N PRO A 399 39.02 -18.18 6.39
CA PRO A 399 39.37 -19.58 6.58
C PRO A 399 39.45 -19.99 8.07
N ALA A 400 39.88 -19.05 8.93
CA ALA A 400 39.92 -19.24 10.38
C ALA A 400 38.50 -19.42 10.98
N ASP A 401 37.51 -18.63 10.54
CA ASP A 401 36.10 -18.75 11.04
C ASP A 401 35.50 -20.11 10.66
N ARG A 402 35.82 -20.62 9.48
CA ARG A 402 35.41 -21.96 9.03
C ARG A 402 36.04 -23.06 9.87
N LEU A 403 37.32 -22.89 10.27
CA LEU A 403 38.04 -23.84 11.12
C LEU A 403 37.43 -23.84 12.54
N VAL A 404 37.19 -22.66 13.11
CA VAL A 404 36.58 -22.49 14.44
C VAL A 404 35.16 -23.09 14.45
N PHE A 405 34.38 -22.89 13.39
CA PHE A 405 33.06 -23.51 13.28
C PHE A 405 33.12 -25.03 13.24
N ARG A 406 34.08 -25.62 12.48
CA ARG A 406 34.28 -27.09 12.43
C ARG A 406 34.72 -27.65 13.77
N LEU A 407 35.59 -26.96 14.49
CA LEU A 407 36.05 -27.34 15.82
C LEU A 407 34.92 -27.30 16.84
N ARG A 408 34.16 -26.21 16.91
CA ARG A 408 32.99 -26.07 17.80
C ARG A 408 31.93 -27.15 17.54
N ARG A 409 31.66 -27.46 16.24
CA ARG A 409 30.73 -28.54 15.87
C ARG A 409 31.22 -29.92 16.32
N ARG A 410 32.55 -30.21 16.26
CA ARG A 410 33.14 -31.46 16.77
C ARG A 410 33.07 -31.54 18.30
N LEU A 411 33.41 -30.47 19.01
CA LEU A 411 33.36 -30.41 20.47
C LEU A 411 31.93 -30.64 21.00
N ARG A 412 30.93 -30.03 20.37
CA ARG A 412 29.51 -30.27 20.73
C ARG A 412 29.08 -31.73 20.51
N LYS A 413 29.56 -32.39 19.45
CA LYS A 413 29.29 -33.82 19.22
C LYS A 413 29.90 -34.72 20.27
N TRP A 414 30.94 -34.27 20.97
CA TRP A 414 31.62 -35.00 22.05
C TRP A 414 31.20 -34.54 23.45
N GLY A 415 30.12 -33.74 23.56
CA GLY A 415 29.59 -33.29 24.84
C GLY A 415 30.39 -32.17 25.52
N PHE A 416 31.36 -31.58 24.86
CA PHE A 416 32.14 -30.45 25.36
C PHE A 416 31.58 -29.11 24.83
N GLY A 417 30.97 -28.32 25.73
CA GLY A 417 30.61 -26.93 25.52
C GLY A 417 29.12 -26.63 25.63
N ALA A 418 28.83 -25.74 26.56
CA ALA A 418 27.61 -24.94 26.58
C ALA A 418 27.69 -23.80 25.58
#